data_9d8b4db51894eefb117251cf547dd432
#
_entry.id   9d8b4db51894eefb117251cf547dd432
#
_cell.length_a   1.000
_cell.length_b   1.000
_cell.length_c   1.000
_cell.angle_alpha   90.00
_cell.angle_beta   90.00
_cell.angle_gamma   90.00
#
_symmetry.space_group_name_H-M   'P 1'
#
loop_
_entity.id
_entity.type
_entity.pdbx_description
1 polymer ?
#
loop_
_entity_poly.entity_id
_entity_poly.type
_entity_poly.pdbx_seq_one_letter_code
_entity_poly.pdbx_strand_id
1 'polypeptide(L)'
;MTSLQGLGTSLVFLLASVALVLLGHMFRLLRWEQFIRIHERPIRRDLLRGMAGGYAVNFLLPFHVGDLFRAVYTGRRMQNGTGFALATVIMDRFLDVWVVALLFGAFRLAGLGGAPVGDAARFYLLFSLLLAAALALVVALRD
;
A
#
# COMPACT_ATOMS: atom_id res chain seq x y z
N MET A 1 -36.48 -0.78 23.74
CA MET A 1 -35.17 -1.30 24.22
C MET A 1 -34.25 -1.76 23.10
N THR A 2 -34.71 -1.89 21.86
CA THR A 2 -33.95 -2.35 20.69
C THR A 2 -32.99 -1.31 20.09
N SER A 3 -33.19 -0.01 20.32
CA SER A 3 -32.37 1.05 19.72
C SER A 3 -30.98 1.22 20.40
N LEU A 4 -30.87 1.02 21.69
CA LEU A 4 -29.61 1.17 22.42
C LEU A 4 -28.65 0.02 22.16
N GLN A 5 -29.15 -1.20 21.97
CA GLN A 5 -28.34 -2.36 21.59
C GLN A 5 -27.79 -2.21 20.17
N GLY A 6 -28.61 -1.68 19.24
CA GLY A 6 -28.18 -1.39 17.88
C GLY A 6 -27.08 -0.32 17.83
N LEU A 7 -27.16 0.73 18.65
CA LEU A 7 -26.13 1.77 18.72
C LEU A 7 -24.79 1.23 19.27
N GLY A 8 -24.83 0.36 20.30
CA GLY A 8 -23.63 -0.26 20.84
C GLY A 8 -22.91 -1.14 19.83
N THR A 9 -23.67 -1.95 19.11
CA THR A 9 -23.10 -2.82 18.04
C THR A 9 -22.48 -1.99 16.91
N SER A 10 -23.16 -0.94 16.48
CA SER A 10 -22.66 -0.04 15.43
C SER A 10 -21.37 0.68 15.85
N LEU A 11 -21.28 1.10 17.12
CA LEU A 11 -20.09 1.73 17.67
C LEU A 11 -18.89 0.76 17.71
N VAL A 12 -19.10 -0.49 18.10
CA VAL A 12 -18.06 -1.52 18.10
C VAL A 12 -17.52 -1.77 16.69
N PHE A 13 -18.42 -1.90 15.70
CA PHE A 13 -17.99 -2.05 14.30
C PHE A 13 -17.23 -0.83 13.80
N LEU A 14 -17.65 0.37 14.13
CA LEU A 14 -16.95 1.59 13.77
C LEU A 14 -15.54 1.63 14.38
N LEU A 15 -15.42 1.37 15.67
CA LEU A 15 -14.11 1.34 16.35
C LEU A 15 -13.20 0.26 15.80
N ALA A 16 -13.73 -0.94 15.54
CA ALA A 16 -12.99 -2.03 14.91
C ALA A 16 -12.49 -1.64 13.50
N SER A 17 -13.35 -1.00 12.70
CA SER A 17 -12.97 -0.52 11.36
C SER A 17 -11.86 0.52 11.42
N VAL A 18 -11.97 1.50 12.32
CA VAL A 18 -10.92 2.51 12.53
C VAL A 18 -9.62 1.86 12.98
N ALA A 19 -9.67 0.92 13.93
CA ALA A 19 -8.49 0.19 14.39
C ALA A 19 -7.81 -0.59 13.27
N LEU A 20 -8.57 -1.27 12.42
CA LEU A 20 -8.06 -2.00 11.25
C LEU A 20 -7.39 -1.06 10.23
N VAL A 21 -7.99 0.10 9.97
CA VAL A 21 -7.42 1.12 9.07
C VAL A 21 -6.10 1.65 9.63
N LEU A 22 -6.04 1.98 10.93
CA LEU A 22 -4.81 2.45 11.58
C LEU A 22 -3.71 1.39 11.57
N LEU A 23 -4.07 0.12 11.82
CA LEU A 23 -3.16 -1.01 11.72
C LEU A 23 -2.59 -1.15 10.30
N GLY A 24 -3.43 -1.06 9.28
CA GLY A 24 -3.01 -1.07 7.89
C GLY A 24 -2.02 0.04 7.55
N HIS A 25 -2.25 1.25 8.08
CA HIS A 25 -1.34 2.38 7.90
C HIS A 25 0.00 2.18 8.62
N MET A 26 -0.03 1.56 9.80
CA MET A 26 1.18 1.19 10.55
C MET A 26 2.01 0.16 9.78
N PHE A 27 1.38 -0.90 9.26
CA PHE A 27 2.09 -1.89 8.42
C PHE A 27 2.69 -1.27 7.16
N ARG A 28 1.97 -0.34 6.52
CA ARG A 28 2.48 0.39 5.36
C ARG A 28 3.71 1.22 5.71
N LEU A 29 3.71 1.90 6.87
CA LEU A 29 4.87 2.65 7.35
C LEU A 29 6.07 1.73 7.58
N LEU A 30 5.86 0.60 8.28
CA LEU A 30 6.93 -0.37 8.58
C LEU A 30 7.51 -0.96 7.29
N ARG A 31 6.68 -1.31 6.32
CA ARG A 31 7.12 -1.82 5.02
C ARG A 31 7.98 -0.77 4.29
N TRP A 32 7.51 0.47 4.23
CA TRP A 32 8.23 1.55 3.58
C TRP A 32 9.56 1.85 4.28
N GLU A 33 9.60 1.85 5.62
CA GLU A 33 10.83 1.95 6.40
C GLU A 33 11.84 0.86 6.02
N GLN A 34 11.39 -0.38 5.82
CA GLN A 34 12.26 -1.48 5.41
C GLN A 34 12.92 -1.24 4.05
N PHE A 35 12.18 -0.73 3.05
CA PHE A 35 12.77 -0.40 1.75
C PHE A 35 13.87 0.65 1.84
N ILE A 36 13.69 1.65 2.70
CA ILE A 36 14.69 2.68 2.91
C ILE A 36 15.89 2.14 3.68
N ARG A 37 15.66 1.29 4.68
CA ARG A 37 16.72 0.72 5.54
C ARG A 37 17.76 -0.11 4.81
N ILE A 38 17.46 -0.59 3.62
CA ILE A 38 18.43 -1.31 2.78
C ILE A 38 19.63 -0.42 2.42
N HIS A 39 19.41 0.90 2.27
CA HIS A 39 20.43 1.83 1.81
C HIS A 39 20.83 2.89 2.85
N GLU A 40 19.91 3.26 3.74
CA GLU A 40 20.20 4.22 4.80
C GLU A 40 19.29 4.02 6.02
N ARG A 41 19.66 4.60 7.16
CA ARG A 41 18.86 4.53 8.38
C ARG A 41 17.96 5.76 8.50
N PRO A 42 16.68 5.68 8.12
CA PRO A 42 15.79 6.82 8.16
C PRO A 42 15.38 7.15 9.60
N ILE A 43 15.13 8.43 9.85
CA ILE A 43 14.54 8.87 11.11
C ILE A 43 13.03 8.63 11.01
N ARG A 44 12.48 7.70 11.82
CA ARG A 44 11.06 7.33 11.82
C ARG A 44 10.12 8.54 11.91
N ARG A 45 10.51 9.56 12.67
CA ARG A 45 9.74 10.79 12.81
C ARG A 45 9.55 11.52 11.47
N ASP A 46 10.56 11.51 10.62
CA ASP A 46 10.48 12.15 9.30
C ASP A 46 9.64 11.32 8.33
N LEU A 47 9.71 9.99 8.42
CA LEU A 47 8.84 9.09 7.67
C LEU A 47 7.37 9.28 8.06
N LEU A 48 7.07 9.34 9.36
CA LEU A 48 5.72 9.58 9.87
C LEU A 48 5.18 10.93 9.39
N ARG A 49 5.98 11.99 9.47
CA ARG A 49 5.59 13.33 8.98
C ARG A 49 5.38 13.35 7.48
N GLY A 50 6.24 12.68 6.72
CA GLY A 50 6.10 12.54 5.28
C GLY A 50 4.82 11.80 4.90
N MET A 51 4.48 10.70 5.60
CA MET A 51 3.24 9.97 5.38
C MET A 51 2.01 10.80 5.77
N ALA A 52 2.00 11.38 6.97
CA ALA A 52 0.88 12.20 7.43
C ALA A 52 0.63 13.39 6.50
N GLY A 53 1.70 14.10 6.10
CA GLY A 53 1.62 15.18 5.13
C GLY A 53 1.14 14.70 3.75
N GLY A 54 1.62 13.55 3.29
CA GLY A 54 1.16 12.93 2.05
C GLY A 54 -0.35 12.62 2.06
N TYR A 55 -0.87 12.07 3.16
CA TYR A 55 -2.31 11.83 3.31
C TYR A 55 -3.11 13.13 3.36
N ALA A 56 -2.63 14.16 4.08
CA ALA A 56 -3.27 15.46 4.10
C ALA A 56 -3.34 16.08 2.70
N VAL A 57 -2.25 16.01 1.94
CA VAL A 57 -2.19 16.50 0.56
C VAL A 57 -3.13 15.70 -0.35
N ASN A 58 -3.19 14.36 -0.22
CA ASN A 58 -4.13 13.53 -0.99
C ASN A 58 -5.60 13.78 -0.63
N PHE A 59 -5.88 14.25 0.58
CA PHE A 59 -7.23 14.66 0.97
C PHE A 59 -7.65 15.98 0.34
N LEU A 60 -6.69 16.91 0.17
CA LEU A 60 -6.96 18.24 -0.38
C LEU A 60 -6.88 18.30 -1.90
N LEU A 61 -6.00 17.48 -2.51
CA LEU A 61 -5.71 17.51 -3.94
C LEU A 61 -6.04 16.16 -4.60
N PRO A 62 -6.62 16.19 -5.82
CA PRO A 62 -6.82 15.00 -6.63
C PRO A 62 -5.49 14.44 -7.14
N PHE A 63 -5.53 13.26 -7.80
CA PHE A 63 -4.40 12.65 -8.53
C PHE A 63 -3.22 12.15 -7.68
N HIS A 64 -3.43 11.82 -6.38
CA HIS A 64 -2.41 11.21 -5.51
C HIS A 64 -1.11 12.02 -5.39
N VAL A 65 -1.21 13.36 -5.50
CA VAL A 65 -0.07 14.30 -5.37
C VAL A 65 0.64 14.16 -4.03
N GLY A 66 -0.04 13.66 -3.00
CA GLY A 66 0.54 13.40 -1.68
C GLY A 66 1.62 12.32 -1.68
N ASP A 67 1.63 11.39 -2.64
CA ASP A 67 2.73 10.44 -2.78
C ASP A 67 4.00 11.13 -3.27
N LEU A 68 3.87 12.10 -4.18
CA LEU A 68 4.97 12.95 -4.61
C LEU A 68 5.46 13.84 -3.46
N PHE A 69 4.53 14.44 -2.70
CA PHE A 69 4.86 15.21 -1.50
C PHE A 69 5.65 14.37 -0.50
N ARG A 70 5.19 13.15 -0.21
CA ARG A 70 5.88 12.20 0.69
C ARG A 70 7.30 11.92 0.21
N ALA A 71 7.50 11.67 -1.09
CA ALA A 71 8.81 11.41 -1.67
C ALA A 71 9.74 12.62 -1.57
N VAL A 72 9.26 13.82 -1.92
CA VAL A 72 10.04 15.05 -1.87
C VAL A 72 10.37 15.44 -0.43
N TYR A 73 9.39 15.40 0.47
CA TYR A 73 9.57 15.75 1.88
C TYR A 73 10.62 14.86 2.56
N THR A 74 10.52 13.55 2.36
CA THR A 74 11.42 12.58 2.98
C THR A 74 12.78 12.59 2.28
N GLY A 75 12.80 12.60 0.95
CA GLY A 75 14.04 12.55 0.18
C GLY A 75 14.96 13.75 0.40
N ARG A 76 14.41 14.94 0.71
CA ARG A 76 15.22 16.12 1.10
C ARG A 76 15.96 15.94 2.44
N ARG A 77 15.55 14.96 3.25
CA ARG A 77 16.15 14.63 4.56
C ARG A 77 17.00 13.37 4.53
N MET A 78 17.06 12.74 3.35
CA MET A 78 17.79 11.51 3.12
C MET A 78 19.09 11.79 2.36
N GLN A 79 20.12 10.99 2.61
CA GLN A 79 21.41 11.12 1.90
C GLN A 79 21.27 10.73 0.42
N ASN A 80 20.45 9.71 0.13
CA ASN A 80 20.18 9.24 -1.24
C ASN A 80 19.24 10.14 -2.05
N GLY A 81 18.69 11.18 -1.45
CA GLY A 81 17.94 12.23 -2.13
C GLY A 81 16.52 11.84 -2.54
N THR A 82 15.88 12.79 -3.24
CA THR A 82 14.45 12.69 -3.62
C THR A 82 14.17 11.62 -4.65
N GLY A 83 15.11 11.34 -5.58
CA GLY A 83 14.97 10.31 -6.58
C GLY A 83 14.85 8.91 -5.98
N PHE A 84 15.70 8.61 -5.01
CA PHE A 84 15.62 7.35 -4.26
C PHE A 84 14.31 7.24 -3.48
N ALA A 85 13.91 8.29 -2.75
CA ALA A 85 12.65 8.31 -2.02
C ALA A 85 11.45 8.11 -2.96
N LEU A 86 11.45 8.71 -4.15
CA LEU A 86 10.41 8.52 -5.16
C LEU A 86 10.35 7.07 -5.65
N ALA A 87 11.50 6.47 -5.94
CA ALA A 87 11.57 5.06 -6.35
C ALA A 87 10.99 4.12 -5.29
N THR A 88 11.27 4.36 -4.00
CA THR A 88 10.67 3.57 -2.91
C THR A 88 9.16 3.75 -2.79
N VAL A 89 8.63 4.95 -3.06
CA VAL A 89 7.18 5.21 -3.07
C VAL A 89 6.51 4.50 -4.24
N ILE A 90 7.11 4.54 -5.43
CA ILE A 90 6.61 3.83 -6.62
C ILE A 90 6.58 2.32 -6.34
N MET A 91 7.65 1.77 -5.77
CA MET A 91 7.72 0.34 -5.41
C MET A 91 6.67 -0.05 -4.38
N ASP A 92 6.41 0.81 -3.40
CA ASP A 92 5.33 0.63 -2.41
C ASP A 92 3.95 0.52 -3.07
N ARG A 93 3.65 1.39 -4.04
CA ARG A 93 2.41 1.35 -4.82
C ARG A 93 2.30 0.12 -5.71
N PHE A 94 3.39 -0.23 -6.36
CA PHE A 94 3.46 -1.42 -7.19
C PHE A 94 3.10 -2.68 -6.39
N LEU A 95 3.69 -2.86 -5.21
CA LEU A 95 3.38 -4.00 -4.34
C LEU A 95 1.93 -3.99 -3.85
N ASP A 96 1.35 -2.82 -3.55
CA ASP A 96 -0.06 -2.71 -3.18
C ASP A 96 -0.98 -3.26 -4.28
N VAL A 97 -0.78 -2.82 -5.52
CA VAL A 97 -1.56 -3.28 -6.69
C VAL A 97 -1.37 -4.78 -6.91
N TRP A 98 -0.13 -5.25 -6.79
CA TRP A 98 0.19 -6.66 -6.99
C TRP A 98 -0.48 -7.57 -5.95
N VAL A 99 -0.41 -7.22 -4.65
CA VAL A 99 -1.07 -7.97 -3.58
C VAL A 99 -2.58 -8.00 -3.78
N VAL A 100 -3.21 -6.88 -4.15
CA VAL A 100 -4.65 -6.83 -4.45
C VAL A 100 -4.99 -7.75 -5.63
N ALA A 101 -4.19 -7.73 -6.70
CA ALA A 101 -4.39 -8.59 -7.86
C ALA A 101 -4.28 -10.09 -7.50
N LEU A 102 -3.27 -10.46 -6.69
CA LEU A 102 -3.11 -11.84 -6.21
C LEU A 102 -4.27 -12.29 -5.33
N LEU A 103 -4.69 -11.46 -4.35
CA LEU A 103 -5.80 -11.79 -3.47
C LEU A 103 -7.11 -11.94 -4.26
N PHE A 104 -7.37 -11.04 -5.20
CA PHE A 104 -8.54 -11.13 -6.07
C PHE A 104 -8.52 -12.41 -6.91
N GLY A 105 -7.37 -12.73 -7.52
CA GLY A 105 -7.19 -13.95 -8.30
C GLY A 105 -7.40 -15.21 -7.46
N ALA A 106 -6.81 -15.27 -6.26
CA ALA A 106 -6.96 -16.38 -5.32
C ALA A 106 -8.42 -16.56 -4.86
N PHE A 107 -9.10 -15.45 -4.51
CA PHE A 107 -10.50 -15.45 -4.11
C PHE A 107 -11.40 -16.00 -5.23
N ARG A 108 -11.15 -15.60 -6.47
CA ARG A 108 -11.90 -16.10 -7.64
C ARG A 108 -11.63 -17.56 -7.93
N LEU A 109 -10.39 -18.03 -7.80
CA LEU A 109 -10.04 -19.45 -7.98
C LEU A 109 -10.66 -20.34 -6.90
N ALA A 110 -10.81 -19.83 -5.67
CA ALA A 110 -11.48 -20.53 -4.58
C ALA A 110 -13.00 -20.64 -4.76
N GLY A 111 -13.57 -20.10 -5.84
CA GLY A 111 -15.01 -20.15 -6.11
C GLY A 111 -15.87 -19.24 -5.23
N LEU A 112 -15.24 -18.38 -4.43
CA LEU A 112 -15.91 -17.53 -3.44
C LEU A 112 -16.64 -16.31 -4.05
N GLY A 113 -16.57 -16.14 -5.37
CA GLY A 113 -17.11 -14.95 -6.05
C GLY A 113 -18.47 -15.11 -6.75
N GLY A 114 -19.20 -16.20 -6.59
CA GLY A 114 -20.59 -16.39 -7.06
C GLY A 114 -20.84 -16.31 -8.58
N ALA A 115 -19.93 -15.80 -9.38
CA ALA A 115 -20.00 -15.70 -10.83
C ALA A 115 -18.91 -16.56 -11.47
N PRO A 116 -19.13 -17.11 -12.69
CA PRO A 116 -18.12 -17.90 -13.39
C PRO A 116 -16.80 -17.13 -13.49
N VAL A 117 -15.68 -17.85 -13.42
CA VAL A 117 -14.33 -17.25 -13.57
C VAL A 117 -14.25 -16.67 -14.98
N GLY A 118 -14.59 -15.40 -15.12
CA GLY A 118 -14.55 -14.69 -16.39
C GLY A 118 -13.11 -14.33 -16.79
N ASP A 119 -12.96 -13.86 -18.02
CA ASP A 119 -11.67 -13.46 -18.60
C ASP A 119 -10.93 -12.43 -17.75
N ALA A 120 -11.65 -11.60 -17.00
CA ALA A 120 -11.05 -10.62 -16.07
C ALA A 120 -10.18 -11.28 -14.98
N ALA A 121 -10.62 -12.38 -14.36
CA ALA A 121 -9.84 -13.07 -13.33
C ALA A 121 -8.58 -13.72 -13.91
N ARG A 122 -8.68 -14.28 -15.11
CA ARG A 122 -7.51 -14.80 -15.86
C ARG A 122 -6.54 -13.67 -16.20
N PHE A 123 -7.07 -12.54 -16.64
CA PHE A 123 -6.25 -11.36 -16.93
C PHE A 123 -5.48 -10.87 -15.69
N TYR A 124 -6.12 -10.74 -14.53
CA TYR A 124 -5.47 -10.32 -13.29
C TYR A 124 -4.41 -11.32 -12.83
N LEU A 125 -4.65 -12.63 -12.97
CA LEU A 125 -3.66 -13.65 -12.67
C LEU A 125 -2.46 -13.59 -13.60
N LEU A 126 -2.69 -13.52 -14.90
CA LEU A 126 -1.61 -13.41 -15.91
C LEU A 126 -0.82 -12.12 -15.71
N PHE A 127 -1.49 -11.00 -15.44
CA PHE A 127 -0.84 -9.73 -15.15
C PHE A 127 0.02 -9.81 -13.89
N SER A 128 -0.47 -10.43 -12.81
CA SER A 128 0.31 -10.58 -11.58
C SER A 128 1.50 -11.51 -11.74
N LEU A 129 1.37 -12.58 -12.54
CA LEU A 129 2.47 -13.51 -12.86
C LEU A 129 3.53 -12.83 -13.74
N LEU A 130 3.11 -12.08 -14.77
CA LEU A 130 4.03 -11.30 -15.61
C LEU A 130 4.81 -10.27 -14.79
N LEU A 131 4.14 -9.62 -13.86
CA LEU A 131 4.73 -8.64 -12.97
C LEU A 131 5.75 -9.29 -12.03
N ALA A 132 5.44 -10.45 -11.46
CA ALA A 132 6.35 -11.25 -10.65
C ALA A 132 7.56 -11.72 -11.46
N ALA A 133 7.35 -12.19 -12.68
CA ALA A 133 8.42 -12.61 -13.59
C ALA A 133 9.34 -11.44 -13.98
N ALA A 134 8.77 -10.27 -14.26
CA ALA A 134 9.54 -9.06 -14.55
C ALA A 134 10.41 -8.64 -13.37
N LEU A 135 9.86 -8.68 -12.16
CA LEU A 135 10.59 -8.37 -10.93
C LEU A 135 11.73 -9.38 -10.69
N ALA A 136 11.44 -10.67 -10.84
CA ALA A 136 12.44 -11.74 -10.73
C ALA A 136 13.56 -11.59 -11.75
N LEU A 137 13.22 -11.23 -12.99
CA LEU A 137 14.19 -10.98 -14.06
C LEU A 137 15.09 -9.77 -13.71
N VAL A 138 14.52 -8.68 -13.24
CA VAL A 138 15.29 -7.48 -12.82
C VAL A 138 16.25 -7.82 -11.67
N VAL A 139 15.81 -8.63 -10.70
CA VAL A 139 16.68 -9.10 -9.61
C VAL A 139 17.79 -9.99 -10.14
N ALA A 140 17.48 -10.95 -11.03
CA ALA A 140 18.45 -11.88 -11.61
C ALA A 140 19.47 -11.21 -12.55
N LEU A 141 19.12 -10.09 -13.19
CA LEU A 141 20.05 -9.33 -14.05
C LEU A 141 20.92 -8.34 -13.27
N ARG A 142 20.67 -8.19 -11.96
CA ARG A 142 21.42 -7.28 -11.09
C ARG A 142 22.63 -7.94 -10.43
N ASP A 143 22.68 -9.29 -10.42
CA ASP A 143 23.80 -10.11 -9.95
C ASP A 143 24.75 -10.38 -11.14
#